data_378c1301f5bcca1aaef7b3d31a45b1f3
#
_entry.id   378c1301f5bcca1aaef7b3d31a45b1f3
#
_cell.length_a   1.000
_cell.length_b   1.000
_cell.length_c   1.000
_cell.angle_alpha   90.00
_cell.angle_beta   90.00
_cell.angle_gamma   90.00
#
_symmetry.space_group_name_H-M   'P 1'
#
loop_
_entity.id
_entity.type
_entity.pdbx_description
1 polymer ?
#
loop_
_entity_poly.entity_id
_entity_poly.type
_entity_poly.pdbx_seq_one_letter_code
_entity_poly.pdbx_strand_id
1 'polypeptide(L)'
;MNVAQIEELLLQSLEHEQGGVKVYTTAVQCAVDPTLKQEWQKYLEQTKTHVTRLEQICTAVGIEPTKQIPGREVVRVVGTALVDAMKLAIKAGDPAKAQLVACECVVLAETKDHADWELIGKCAEHYEGQGAAVLKAGYDEIEDQEDEHLYHSKGWCRELWIQSLGMKSVLPPPEEVRKVTTAIGAAKAEQSAEKQRLAR
;
A
#
# COMPACT_ATOMS: atom_id res chain seq x y z
N MET A 1 -14.72 -3.95 -23.34
CA MET A 1 -14.49 -3.18 -22.10
C MET A 1 -14.66 -1.67 -22.36
N ASN A 2 -14.93 -0.87 -21.33
CA ASN A 2 -15.02 0.58 -21.47
C ASN A 2 -13.61 1.22 -21.39
N VAL A 3 -13.08 1.60 -22.57
CA VAL A 3 -11.69 2.12 -22.68
C VAL A 3 -11.49 3.41 -21.86
N ALA A 4 -12.49 4.29 -21.80
CA ALA A 4 -12.40 5.51 -21.00
C ALA A 4 -12.29 5.24 -19.49
N GLN A 5 -12.93 4.16 -19.00
CA GLN A 5 -12.82 3.78 -17.59
C GLN A 5 -11.51 3.04 -17.29
N ILE A 6 -10.93 2.34 -18.25
CA ILE A 6 -9.58 1.77 -18.11
C ILE A 6 -8.55 2.90 -18.02
N GLU A 7 -8.66 3.93 -18.86
CA GLU A 7 -7.80 5.10 -18.79
C GLU A 7 -7.92 5.80 -17.43
N GLU A 8 -9.15 6.00 -16.94
CA GLU A 8 -9.41 6.61 -15.63
C GLU A 8 -8.77 5.80 -14.50
N LEU A 9 -8.97 4.47 -14.47
CA LEU A 9 -8.37 3.58 -13.46
C LEU A 9 -6.84 3.66 -13.49
N LEU A 10 -6.22 3.41 -14.64
CA LEU A 10 -4.75 3.35 -14.73
C LEU A 10 -4.08 4.69 -14.38
N LEU A 11 -4.68 5.81 -14.77
CA LEU A 11 -4.14 7.14 -14.43
C LEU A 11 -4.34 7.49 -12.95
N GLN A 12 -5.43 7.08 -12.32
CA GLN A 12 -5.62 7.24 -10.88
C GLN A 12 -4.66 6.34 -10.09
N SER A 13 -4.49 5.08 -10.50
CA SER A 13 -3.53 4.16 -9.86
C SER A 13 -2.09 4.67 -9.98
N LEU A 14 -1.71 5.18 -11.14
CA LEU A 14 -0.39 5.81 -11.32
C LEU A 14 -0.18 7.02 -10.39
N GLU A 15 -1.18 7.88 -10.22
CA GLU A 15 -1.11 9.00 -9.28
C GLU A 15 -1.05 8.50 -7.83
N HIS A 16 -1.75 7.39 -7.54
CA HIS A 16 -1.75 6.78 -6.21
C HIS A 16 -0.36 6.25 -5.85
N GLU A 17 0.29 5.48 -6.73
CA GLU A 17 1.65 4.98 -6.55
C GLU A 17 2.67 6.11 -6.38
N GLN A 18 2.55 7.18 -7.19
CA GLN A 18 3.39 8.38 -7.04
C GLN A 18 3.18 9.07 -5.68
N GLY A 19 1.96 9.00 -5.16
CA GLY A 19 1.61 9.40 -3.80
C GLY A 19 2.20 8.45 -2.75
N GLY A 20 2.13 7.15 -2.98
CA GLY A 20 2.67 6.07 -2.15
C GLY A 20 4.16 6.22 -1.89
N VAL A 21 4.95 6.59 -2.91
CA VAL A 21 6.38 6.92 -2.75
C VAL A 21 6.57 8.02 -1.69
N LYS A 22 5.72 9.04 -1.66
CA LYS A 22 5.80 10.14 -0.67
C LYS A 22 5.33 9.68 0.71
N VAL A 23 4.28 8.85 0.76
CA VAL A 23 3.75 8.23 1.98
C VAL A 23 4.84 7.40 2.63
N TYR A 24 5.44 6.43 1.94
CA TYR A 24 6.51 5.60 2.50
C TYR A 24 7.77 6.39 2.86
N THR A 25 8.17 7.37 2.03
CA THR A 25 9.30 8.25 2.36
C THR A 25 9.08 8.97 3.70
N THR A 26 7.85 9.38 4.00
CA THR A 26 7.51 10.06 5.25
C THR A 26 7.32 9.05 6.39
N ALA A 27 6.70 7.91 6.14
CA ALA A 27 6.51 6.84 7.12
C ALA A 27 7.84 6.31 7.67
N VAL A 28 8.85 6.13 6.82
CA VAL A 28 10.23 5.73 7.22
C VAL A 28 10.84 6.74 8.22
N GLN A 29 10.48 8.03 8.12
CA GLN A 29 10.95 9.04 9.08
C GLN A 29 10.20 8.95 10.42
N CYS A 30 8.96 8.46 10.42
CA CYS A 30 8.16 8.23 11.62
C CYS A 30 8.52 6.94 12.35
N ALA A 31 9.14 5.98 11.68
CA ALA A 31 9.38 4.65 12.20
C ALA A 31 10.41 4.67 13.35
N VAL A 32 9.99 4.16 14.51
CA VAL A 32 10.80 3.93 15.72
C VAL A 32 11.27 2.47 15.77
N ASP A 33 10.36 1.53 15.46
CA ASP A 33 10.69 0.11 15.38
C ASP A 33 11.61 -0.16 14.18
N PRO A 34 12.80 -0.76 14.40
CA PRO A 34 13.77 -0.95 13.33
C PRO A 34 13.31 -1.98 12.29
N THR A 35 12.50 -2.97 12.66
CA THR A 35 11.99 -3.99 11.73
C THR A 35 10.94 -3.35 10.82
N LEU A 36 9.99 -2.62 11.39
CA LEU A 36 9.01 -1.87 10.62
C LEU A 36 9.67 -0.87 9.68
N LYS A 37 10.73 -0.19 10.14
CA LYS A 37 11.48 0.75 9.30
C LYS A 37 12.08 0.07 8.08
N GLN A 38 12.68 -1.11 8.26
CA GLN A 38 13.24 -1.90 7.15
C GLN A 38 12.16 -2.36 6.19
N GLU A 39 11.00 -2.78 6.70
CA GLU A 39 9.87 -3.20 5.87
C GLU A 39 9.34 -2.03 5.03
N TRP A 40 9.12 -0.86 5.61
CA TRP A 40 8.72 0.32 4.85
C TRP A 40 9.79 0.83 3.86
N GLN A 41 11.06 0.62 4.14
CA GLN A 41 12.13 0.89 3.16
C GLN A 41 12.05 -0.06 1.96
N LYS A 42 11.78 -1.35 2.19
CA LYS A 42 11.55 -2.34 1.15
C LYS A 42 10.33 -1.93 0.30
N TYR A 43 9.21 -1.60 0.92
CA TYR A 43 7.98 -1.19 0.24
C TYR A 43 8.16 0.10 -0.56
N LEU A 44 8.91 1.06 -0.05
CA LEU A 44 9.27 2.27 -0.80
C LEU A 44 9.97 1.95 -2.14
N GLU A 45 10.90 0.99 -2.15
CA GLU A 45 11.59 0.61 -3.39
C GLU A 45 10.68 -0.18 -4.34
N GLN A 46 9.78 -1.02 -3.81
CA GLN A 46 8.77 -1.72 -4.59
C GLN A 46 7.78 -0.73 -5.22
N THR A 47 7.23 0.22 -4.47
CA THR A 47 6.32 1.27 -4.96
C THR A 47 6.96 2.11 -6.09
N LYS A 48 8.26 2.42 -6.00
CA LYS A 48 8.97 3.08 -7.12
C LYS A 48 8.99 2.21 -8.39
N THR A 49 9.09 0.91 -8.23
CA THR A 49 9.02 -0.05 -9.35
C THR A 49 7.61 -0.11 -9.91
N HIS A 50 6.58 -0.10 -9.04
CA HIS A 50 5.17 -0.07 -9.44
C HIS A 50 4.84 1.18 -10.28
N VAL A 51 5.32 2.37 -9.86
CA VAL A 51 5.21 3.60 -10.68
C VAL A 51 5.75 3.37 -12.08
N THR A 52 6.98 2.86 -12.19
CA THR A 52 7.62 2.60 -13.50
C THR A 52 6.81 1.60 -14.32
N ARG A 53 6.29 0.56 -13.67
CA ARG A 53 5.49 -0.48 -14.32
C ARG A 53 4.15 0.07 -14.83
N LEU A 54 3.46 0.90 -14.04
CA LEU A 54 2.21 1.56 -14.48
C LEU A 54 2.45 2.52 -15.64
N GLU A 55 3.55 3.27 -15.66
CA GLU A 55 3.92 4.12 -16.81
C GLU A 55 4.10 3.28 -18.08
N GLN A 56 4.75 2.12 -17.97
CA GLN A 56 4.91 1.17 -19.08
C GLN A 56 3.57 0.60 -19.54
N ILE A 57 2.70 0.19 -18.61
CA ILE A 57 1.35 -0.29 -18.90
C ILE A 57 0.56 0.78 -19.64
N CYS A 58 0.49 2.01 -19.10
CA CYS A 58 -0.22 3.13 -19.73
C CYS A 58 0.26 3.31 -21.18
N THR A 59 1.56 3.42 -21.38
CA THR A 59 2.15 3.61 -22.71
C THR A 59 1.80 2.46 -23.66
N ALA A 60 1.87 1.21 -23.19
CA ALA A 60 1.58 0.02 -24.00
C ALA A 60 0.12 -0.06 -24.46
N VAL A 61 -0.82 0.39 -23.61
CA VAL A 61 -2.25 0.42 -23.94
C VAL A 61 -2.67 1.73 -24.64
N GLY A 62 -1.72 2.60 -24.99
CA GLY A 62 -1.96 3.84 -25.73
C GLY A 62 -2.44 5.02 -24.88
N ILE A 63 -2.21 4.98 -23.57
CA ILE A 63 -2.52 6.07 -22.63
C ILE A 63 -1.25 6.88 -22.35
N GLU A 64 -1.35 8.21 -22.43
CA GLU A 64 -0.26 9.12 -22.05
C GLU A 64 -0.15 9.19 -20.51
N PRO A 65 0.96 8.69 -19.89
CA PRO A 65 1.09 8.64 -18.43
C PRO A 65 1.03 10.01 -17.74
N THR A 66 1.38 11.08 -18.45
CA THR A 66 1.37 12.45 -17.91
C THR A 66 0.02 13.17 -18.07
N LYS A 67 -0.95 12.53 -18.73
CA LYS A 67 -2.29 13.09 -18.95
C LYS A 67 -2.96 13.45 -17.64
N GLN A 68 -3.46 14.68 -17.55
CA GLN A 68 -4.19 15.17 -16.39
C GLN A 68 -5.68 14.93 -16.55
N ILE A 69 -6.28 14.33 -15.53
CA ILE A 69 -7.71 14.08 -15.41
C ILE A 69 -8.19 14.47 -14.00
N PRO A 70 -9.46 14.81 -13.80
CA PRO A 70 -9.98 15.19 -12.47
C PRO A 70 -9.76 14.12 -11.39
N GLY A 71 -9.85 12.84 -11.75
CA GLY A 71 -9.62 11.73 -10.82
C GLY A 71 -8.20 11.73 -10.23
N ARG A 72 -7.18 12.06 -11.01
CA ARG A 72 -5.79 12.20 -10.50
C ARG A 72 -5.68 13.28 -9.43
N GLU A 73 -6.36 14.43 -9.63
CA GLU A 73 -6.32 15.51 -8.64
C GLU A 73 -6.93 15.08 -7.31
N VAL A 74 -8.04 14.34 -7.35
CA VAL A 74 -8.67 13.78 -6.14
C VAL A 74 -7.70 12.85 -5.41
N VAL A 75 -7.05 11.93 -6.12
CA VAL A 75 -6.06 10.99 -5.56
C VAL A 75 -4.87 11.74 -4.95
N ARG A 76 -4.37 12.77 -5.65
CA ARG A 76 -3.26 13.62 -5.19
C ARG A 76 -3.58 14.35 -3.89
N VAL A 77 -4.79 14.89 -3.77
CA VAL A 77 -5.27 15.58 -2.55
C VAL A 77 -5.28 14.60 -1.38
N VAL A 78 -5.83 13.39 -1.55
CA VAL A 78 -5.87 12.38 -0.48
C VAL A 78 -4.46 11.96 -0.08
N GLY A 79 -3.58 11.60 -1.02
CA GLY A 79 -2.21 11.21 -0.72
C GLY A 79 -1.41 12.32 -0.03
N THR A 80 -1.61 13.58 -0.44
CA THR A 80 -0.98 14.74 0.22
C THR A 80 -1.47 14.88 1.66
N ALA A 81 -2.76 14.69 1.92
CA ALA A 81 -3.32 14.76 3.27
C ALA A 81 -2.72 13.71 4.22
N LEU A 82 -2.46 12.49 3.75
CA LEU A 82 -1.78 11.44 4.53
C LEU A 82 -0.34 11.86 4.89
N VAL A 83 0.40 12.38 3.92
CA VAL A 83 1.76 12.89 4.16
C VAL A 83 1.76 14.04 5.15
N ASP A 84 0.82 14.98 5.04
CA ASP A 84 0.73 16.12 5.95
C ASP A 84 0.33 15.70 7.37
N ALA A 85 -0.55 14.71 7.52
CA ALA A 85 -0.88 14.12 8.83
C ALA A 85 0.37 13.54 9.53
N MET A 86 1.19 12.79 8.81
CA MET A 86 2.44 12.26 9.34
C MET A 86 3.44 13.37 9.72
N LYS A 87 3.59 14.41 8.89
CA LYS A 87 4.43 15.57 9.20
C LYS A 87 3.97 16.33 10.44
N LEU A 88 2.65 16.46 10.63
CA LEU A 88 2.08 17.05 11.84
C LEU A 88 2.41 16.22 13.08
N ALA A 89 2.33 14.89 12.98
CA ALA A 89 2.69 13.97 14.06
C ALA A 89 4.18 14.07 14.42
N ILE A 90 5.08 14.12 13.43
CA ILE A 90 6.52 14.34 13.65
C ILE A 90 6.74 15.68 14.40
N LYS A 91 6.08 16.75 13.94
CA LYS A 91 6.20 18.09 14.55
C LYS A 91 5.69 18.13 15.99
N ALA A 92 4.76 17.27 16.37
CA ALA A 92 4.26 17.16 17.74
C ALA A 92 5.31 16.63 18.73
N GLY A 93 6.40 16.03 18.25
CA GLY A 93 7.58 15.68 19.04
C GLY A 93 7.48 14.39 19.87
N ASP A 94 6.47 13.56 19.64
CA ASP A 94 6.33 12.23 20.24
C ASP A 94 6.57 11.13 19.17
N PRO A 95 7.75 10.53 19.13
CA PRO A 95 8.08 9.56 18.08
C PRO A 95 7.17 8.32 18.06
N ALA A 96 6.73 7.84 19.25
CA ALA A 96 5.85 6.68 19.32
C ALA A 96 4.47 6.97 18.72
N LYS A 97 3.92 8.16 18.99
CA LYS A 97 2.67 8.61 18.37
C LYS A 97 2.83 8.88 16.88
N ALA A 98 3.96 9.44 16.45
CA ALA A 98 4.22 9.65 15.04
C ALA A 98 4.25 8.32 14.26
N GLN A 99 4.84 7.28 14.82
CA GLN A 99 4.83 5.93 14.24
C GLN A 99 3.41 5.37 14.13
N LEU A 100 2.55 5.54 15.15
CA LEU A 100 1.15 5.09 15.10
C LEU A 100 0.37 5.80 13.98
N VAL A 101 0.49 7.13 13.89
CA VAL A 101 -0.14 7.91 12.82
C VAL A 101 0.36 7.44 11.45
N ALA A 102 1.65 7.17 11.31
CA ALA A 102 2.20 6.67 10.06
C ALA A 102 1.64 5.29 9.69
N CYS A 103 1.48 4.37 10.66
CA CYS A 103 0.83 3.08 10.41
C CYS A 103 -0.59 3.24 9.88
N GLU A 104 -1.39 4.13 10.47
CA GLU A 104 -2.75 4.41 10.00
C GLU A 104 -2.76 4.99 8.58
N CYS A 105 -1.87 5.96 8.30
CA CYS A 105 -1.74 6.56 6.98
C CYS A 105 -1.32 5.54 5.91
N VAL A 106 -0.37 4.65 6.22
CA VAL A 106 0.06 3.57 5.32
C VAL A 106 -1.11 2.61 5.08
N VAL A 107 -1.81 2.15 6.11
CA VAL A 107 -2.99 1.24 5.92
C VAL A 107 -4.06 1.88 5.04
N LEU A 108 -4.31 3.18 5.16
CA LEU A 108 -5.27 3.89 4.31
C LEU A 108 -4.81 3.93 2.84
N ALA A 109 -3.53 4.20 2.60
CA ALA A 109 -2.94 4.19 1.27
C ALA A 109 -3.03 2.78 0.65
N GLU A 110 -2.53 1.78 1.34
CA GLU A 110 -2.51 0.40 0.87
C GLU A 110 -3.91 -0.20 0.63
N THR A 111 -4.91 0.22 1.41
CA THR A 111 -6.30 -0.23 1.18
C THR A 111 -6.83 0.22 -0.17
N LYS A 112 -6.48 1.44 -0.61
CA LYS A 112 -6.86 1.91 -1.93
C LYS A 112 -6.02 1.26 -3.02
N ASP A 113 -4.73 1.12 -2.80
CA ASP A 113 -3.79 0.57 -3.78
C ASP A 113 -4.12 -0.88 -4.13
N HIS A 114 -4.28 -1.71 -3.12
CA HIS A 114 -4.76 -3.08 -3.29
C HIS A 114 -6.06 -3.16 -4.10
N ALA A 115 -7.06 -2.30 -3.79
CA ALA A 115 -8.32 -2.27 -4.55
C ALA A 115 -8.11 -1.84 -6.01
N ASP A 116 -7.20 -0.92 -6.29
CA ASP A 116 -6.85 -0.52 -7.65
C ASP A 116 -6.19 -1.69 -8.41
N TRP A 117 -5.24 -2.40 -7.79
CA TRP A 117 -4.58 -3.55 -8.42
C TRP A 117 -5.52 -4.74 -8.64
N GLU A 118 -6.48 -5.01 -7.73
CA GLU A 118 -7.55 -5.98 -7.98
C GLU A 118 -8.34 -5.64 -9.26
N LEU A 119 -8.69 -4.34 -9.45
CA LEU A 119 -9.40 -3.89 -10.67
C LEU A 119 -8.51 -3.95 -11.91
N ILE A 120 -7.22 -3.64 -11.80
CA ILE A 120 -6.23 -3.80 -12.88
C ILE A 120 -6.14 -5.27 -13.28
N GLY A 121 -6.16 -6.20 -12.32
CA GLY A 121 -6.24 -7.64 -12.58
C GLY A 121 -7.47 -8.02 -13.38
N LYS A 122 -8.66 -7.47 -13.02
CA LYS A 122 -9.89 -7.70 -13.82
C LYS A 122 -9.77 -7.14 -15.24
N CYS A 123 -9.08 -6.00 -15.40
CA CYS A 123 -8.77 -5.50 -16.73
C CYS A 123 -7.83 -6.44 -17.48
N ALA A 124 -6.79 -6.94 -16.84
CA ALA A 124 -5.81 -7.84 -17.45
C ALA A 124 -6.41 -9.18 -17.92
N GLU A 125 -7.43 -9.70 -17.20
CA GLU A 125 -8.18 -10.90 -17.57
C GLU A 125 -8.99 -10.75 -18.88
N HIS A 126 -9.43 -9.53 -19.21
CA HIS A 126 -10.45 -9.29 -20.25
C HIS A 126 -10.02 -8.29 -21.34
N TYR A 127 -8.87 -7.65 -21.22
CA TYR A 127 -8.39 -6.69 -22.20
C TYR A 127 -7.67 -7.38 -23.35
N GLU A 128 -8.20 -7.24 -24.58
CA GLU A 128 -7.68 -7.87 -25.80
C GLU A 128 -7.00 -6.87 -26.76
N GLY A 129 -6.84 -5.61 -26.32
CA GLY A 129 -6.26 -4.56 -27.13
C GLY A 129 -4.73 -4.58 -27.21
N GLN A 130 -4.18 -3.57 -27.89
CA GLN A 130 -2.75 -3.34 -27.90
C GLN A 130 -2.24 -3.21 -26.47
N GLY A 131 -1.12 -3.87 -26.15
CA GLY A 131 -0.54 -3.82 -24.79
C GLY A 131 -1.11 -4.82 -23.80
N ALA A 132 -2.09 -5.68 -24.18
CA ALA A 132 -2.69 -6.67 -23.28
C ALA A 132 -1.65 -7.54 -22.54
N ALA A 133 -0.62 -7.98 -23.25
CA ALA A 133 0.45 -8.79 -22.66
C ALA A 133 1.27 -8.00 -21.62
N VAL A 134 1.49 -6.70 -21.84
CA VAL A 134 2.22 -5.83 -20.90
C VAL A 134 1.39 -5.56 -19.66
N LEU A 135 0.08 -5.31 -19.84
CA LEU A 135 -0.86 -5.13 -18.74
C LEU A 135 -0.91 -6.36 -17.83
N LYS A 136 -1.05 -7.55 -18.46
CA LYS A 136 -1.08 -8.81 -17.70
C LYS A 136 0.24 -9.09 -16.99
N ALA A 137 1.37 -8.94 -17.66
CA ALA A 137 2.68 -9.17 -17.06
C ALA A 137 2.96 -8.20 -15.89
N GLY A 138 2.54 -6.94 -16.02
CA GLY A 138 2.68 -5.97 -14.94
C GLY A 138 1.84 -6.31 -13.73
N TYR A 139 0.60 -6.75 -13.93
CA TYR A 139 -0.26 -7.24 -12.84
C TYR A 139 0.34 -8.46 -12.15
N ASP A 140 0.71 -9.50 -12.90
CA ASP A 140 1.28 -10.75 -12.38
C ASP A 140 2.59 -10.51 -11.58
N GLU A 141 3.32 -9.43 -11.84
CA GLU A 141 4.55 -9.07 -11.12
C GLU A 141 4.29 -8.36 -9.78
N ILE A 142 3.18 -7.64 -9.66
CA ILE A 142 2.95 -6.70 -8.55
C ILE A 142 1.93 -7.22 -7.54
N GLU A 143 0.93 -8.00 -7.97
CA GLU A 143 -0.20 -8.44 -7.15
C GLU A 143 0.21 -8.95 -5.75
N ASP A 144 1.12 -9.93 -5.69
CA ASP A 144 1.57 -10.51 -4.43
C ASP A 144 2.27 -9.47 -3.52
N GLN A 145 2.91 -8.45 -4.11
CA GLN A 145 3.58 -7.39 -3.34
C GLN A 145 2.55 -6.45 -2.70
N GLU A 146 1.50 -6.09 -3.42
CA GLU A 146 0.41 -5.24 -2.90
C GLU A 146 -0.37 -5.95 -1.79
N ASP A 147 -0.57 -7.24 -1.92
CA ASP A 147 -1.13 -8.08 -0.86
C ASP A 147 -0.24 -8.06 0.40
N GLU A 148 1.07 -8.23 0.26
CA GLU A 148 2.02 -8.09 1.37
C GLU A 148 1.92 -6.70 2.01
N HIS A 149 1.97 -5.63 1.20
CA HIS A 149 1.91 -4.25 1.68
C HIS A 149 0.67 -4.02 2.56
N LEU A 150 -0.50 -4.40 2.08
CA LEU A 150 -1.76 -4.24 2.82
C LEU A 150 -1.79 -5.08 4.10
N TYR A 151 -1.58 -6.40 3.99
CA TYR A 151 -1.82 -7.29 5.12
C TYR A 151 -0.76 -7.14 6.21
N HIS A 152 0.51 -6.96 5.86
CA HIS A 152 1.57 -6.72 6.83
C HIS A 152 1.38 -5.36 7.52
N SER A 153 1.07 -4.29 6.76
CA SER A 153 0.82 -2.96 7.34
C SER A 153 -0.37 -2.96 8.31
N LYS A 154 -1.45 -3.68 8.01
CA LYS A 154 -2.58 -3.88 8.94
C LYS A 154 -2.15 -4.62 10.20
N GLY A 155 -1.32 -5.64 10.08
CA GLY A 155 -0.74 -6.37 11.20
C GLY A 155 0.08 -5.44 12.11
N TRP A 156 1.01 -4.69 11.56
CA TRP A 156 1.82 -3.71 12.27
C TRP A 156 0.98 -2.64 12.97
N CYS A 157 0.03 -2.04 12.26
CA CYS A 157 -0.85 -1.02 12.81
C CYS A 157 -1.63 -1.58 14.02
N ARG A 158 -2.24 -2.75 13.90
CA ARG A 158 -2.96 -3.42 14.97
C ARG A 158 -2.08 -3.67 16.20
N GLU A 159 -0.90 -4.28 16.02
CA GLU A 159 -0.07 -4.69 17.14
C GLU A 159 0.56 -3.49 17.87
N LEU A 160 0.96 -2.46 17.15
CA LEU A 160 1.47 -1.22 17.75
C LEU A 160 0.38 -0.46 18.51
N TRP A 161 -0.85 -0.44 18.01
CA TRP A 161 -1.99 0.12 18.75
C TRP A 161 -2.28 -0.67 20.03
N ILE A 162 -2.30 -2.00 19.97
CA ILE A 162 -2.46 -2.88 21.15
C ILE A 162 -1.38 -2.57 22.19
N GLN A 163 -0.12 -2.42 21.76
CA GLN A 163 0.99 -2.04 22.64
C GLN A 163 0.77 -0.67 23.27
N SER A 164 0.33 0.33 22.50
CA SER A 164 0.10 1.69 22.98
C SER A 164 -1.02 1.77 24.01
N LEU A 165 -1.99 0.86 23.95
CA LEU A 165 -3.08 0.71 24.91
C LEU A 165 -2.65 -0.02 26.21
N GLY A 166 -1.36 -0.36 26.34
CA GLY A 166 -0.82 -1.07 27.50
C GLY A 166 -1.12 -2.57 27.50
N MET A 167 -1.58 -3.11 26.40
CA MET A 167 -1.81 -4.53 26.22
C MET A 167 -0.59 -5.22 25.60
N LYS A 168 -0.54 -6.53 25.69
CA LYS A 168 0.54 -7.34 25.14
C LYS A 168 0.40 -7.47 23.64
N SER A 169 1.39 -6.98 22.89
CA SER A 169 1.49 -7.08 21.43
C SER A 169 2.32 -8.28 20.98
N VAL A 170 2.18 -8.64 19.71
CA VAL A 170 2.97 -9.67 19.02
C VAL A 170 3.71 -8.99 17.85
N LEU A 171 4.96 -8.62 18.09
CA LEU A 171 5.81 -7.94 17.12
C LEU A 171 7.07 -8.78 16.82
N PRO A 172 7.49 -8.93 15.55
CA PRO A 172 6.75 -8.56 14.34
C PRO A 172 5.39 -9.26 14.24
N PRO A 173 4.40 -8.68 13.53
CA PRO A 173 3.07 -9.29 13.42
C PRO A 173 3.14 -10.61 12.65
N PRO A 174 2.26 -11.59 12.98
CA PRO A 174 2.27 -12.89 12.30
C PRO A 174 2.03 -12.82 10.80
N GLU A 175 1.40 -11.78 10.32
CA GLU A 175 1.20 -11.50 8.89
C GLU A 175 2.54 -11.38 8.18
N GLU A 176 3.47 -10.60 8.71
CA GLU A 176 4.82 -10.43 8.17
C GLU A 176 5.67 -11.70 8.32
N VAL A 177 5.68 -12.29 9.51
CA VAL A 177 6.47 -13.50 9.79
C VAL A 177 6.11 -14.66 8.84
N ARG A 178 4.84 -14.74 8.44
CA ARG A 178 4.30 -15.80 7.56
C ARG A 178 4.24 -15.39 6.10
N LYS A 179 4.64 -14.18 5.76
CA LYS A 179 4.57 -13.62 4.41
C LYS A 179 3.16 -13.80 3.82
N VAL A 180 2.19 -13.21 4.49
CA VAL A 180 0.77 -13.35 4.12
C VAL A 180 0.46 -12.49 2.91
N THR A 181 -0.08 -13.15 1.87
CA THR A 181 -0.53 -12.51 0.62
C THR A 181 -2.01 -12.75 0.34
N THR A 182 -2.82 -13.13 1.35
CA THR A 182 -4.25 -13.37 1.13
C THR A 182 -5.08 -12.95 2.34
N ALA A 183 -6.33 -12.53 2.10
CA ALA A 183 -7.28 -12.20 3.16
C ALA A 183 -7.51 -13.36 4.15
N ILE A 184 -7.55 -14.59 3.66
CA ILE A 184 -7.70 -15.80 4.51
C ILE A 184 -6.44 -16.00 5.37
N GLY A 185 -5.27 -15.78 4.79
CA GLY A 185 -3.99 -15.82 5.50
C GLY A 185 -3.93 -14.76 6.61
N ALA A 186 -4.34 -13.53 6.32
CA ALA A 186 -4.40 -12.43 7.26
C ALA A 186 -5.34 -12.73 8.45
N ALA A 187 -6.54 -13.22 8.18
CA ALA A 187 -7.47 -13.62 9.23
C ALA A 187 -6.91 -14.73 10.15
N LYS A 188 -6.21 -15.72 9.58
CA LYS A 188 -5.53 -16.76 10.35
C LYS A 188 -4.34 -16.23 11.16
N ALA A 189 -3.61 -15.28 10.62
CA ALA A 189 -2.49 -14.63 11.30
C ALA A 189 -2.97 -13.83 12.50
N GLU A 190 -4.03 -13.04 12.35
CA GLU A 190 -4.68 -12.30 13.43
C GLU A 190 -5.19 -13.21 14.55
N GLN A 191 -5.90 -14.30 14.21
CA GLN A 191 -6.33 -15.30 15.20
C GLN A 191 -5.14 -15.93 15.94
N SER A 192 -4.01 -16.12 15.26
CA SER A 192 -2.80 -16.65 15.89
C SER A 192 -2.18 -15.65 16.88
N ALA A 193 -2.15 -14.37 16.54
CA ALA A 193 -1.70 -13.30 17.44
C ALA A 193 -2.56 -13.27 18.71
N GLU A 194 -3.91 -13.37 18.56
CA GLU A 194 -4.82 -13.41 19.69
C GLU A 194 -4.56 -14.60 20.63
N LYS A 195 -4.39 -15.79 20.06
CA LYS A 195 -4.04 -16.98 20.86
C LYS A 195 -2.70 -16.81 21.60
N GLN A 196 -1.70 -16.18 21.00
CA GLN A 196 -0.43 -15.90 21.64
C GLN A 196 -0.54 -14.90 22.80
N ARG A 197 -1.44 -13.90 22.68
CA ARG A 197 -1.73 -12.96 23.76
C ARG A 197 -2.38 -13.64 24.97
N LEU A 198 -3.31 -14.55 24.72
CA LEU A 198 -4.06 -15.26 25.77
C LEU A 198 -3.26 -16.39 26.44
N ALA A 199 -2.28 -16.99 25.75
CA ALA A 199 -1.50 -18.12 26.26
C ALA A 199 -0.34 -17.72 27.19
N ARG A 200 -0.10 -16.45 27.39
CA ARG A 200 0.98 -15.88 28.21
C ARG A 200 0.44 -15.00 29.32
#